data_b82b40ce195b19ed8c2a58a8f17cdcd3
#
_entry.id   b82b40ce195b19ed8c2a58a8f17cdcd3
#
_cell.length_a   1.000
_cell.length_b   1.000
_cell.length_c   1.000
_cell.angle_alpha   90.00
_cell.angle_beta   90.00
_cell.angle_gamma   90.00
#
_symmetry.space_group_name_H-M   'P 1'
#
loop_
_entity.id
_entity.type
_entity.pdbx_description
1 polymer ?
#
loop_
_entity_poly.entity_id
_entity_poly.type
_entity_poly.pdbx_seq_one_letter_code
_entity_poly.pdbx_strand_id
1 'polypeptide(L)'
;MAIVRFEPYCGTSGAQNQFERFLREAFSPVSGEGEVSTRTWAPPVDIYENGDNLVLKAELPGVNPEEVEIRVEDNTLYLKGERKFEKEVKEQNYHRVERSYGTFTRSFSLPNSVDADKVVANYKDGVLTLTMPKKEEAKPKTIKINVTKAA
;
A
#
# COMPACT_ATOMS: atom_id res chain seq x y z
N MET A 1 -8.61 -5.62 20.83
CA MET A 1 -7.93 -5.30 19.56
C MET A 1 -8.39 -3.91 19.14
N ALA A 2 -7.53 -2.92 19.17
CA ALA A 2 -7.90 -1.53 18.88
C ALA A 2 -7.70 -1.24 17.40
N ILE A 3 -8.76 -0.84 16.72
CA ILE A 3 -8.69 -0.32 15.35
C ILE A 3 -8.21 1.11 15.45
N VAL A 4 -6.99 1.39 14.99
CA VAL A 4 -6.48 2.76 14.91
C VAL A 4 -7.00 3.38 13.62
N ARG A 5 -7.98 4.27 13.74
CA ARG A 5 -8.47 5.10 12.65
C ARG A 5 -7.50 6.28 12.48
N PHE A 6 -6.85 6.37 11.35
CA PHE A 6 -6.04 7.54 11.04
C PHE A 6 -6.98 8.69 10.64
N GLU A 7 -7.19 9.63 11.55
CA GLU A 7 -7.81 10.93 11.26
C GLU A 7 -6.68 11.97 11.13
N PRO A 8 -6.58 12.70 10.02
CA PRO A 8 -5.67 13.83 9.95
C PRO A 8 -6.21 14.94 10.86
N TYR A 9 -5.66 15.03 12.06
CA TYR A 9 -6.05 16.02 13.05
C TYR A 9 -5.47 17.40 12.69
N CYS A 10 -6.35 18.34 12.41
CA CYS A 10 -6.04 19.75 12.29
C CYS A 10 -6.30 20.40 13.66
N GLY A 11 -5.30 20.47 14.52
CA GLY A 11 -5.40 21.04 15.85
C GLY A 11 -4.17 21.86 16.23
N THR A 12 -4.44 23.08 16.59
CA THR A 12 -3.57 24.21 16.87
C THR A 12 -2.70 24.07 18.14
N SER A 13 -1.38 24.27 18.03
CA SER A 13 -0.58 25.05 18.99
C SER A 13 0.89 25.26 18.52
N GLY A 14 1.39 26.39 18.79
CA GLY A 14 2.53 27.19 18.30
C GLY A 14 3.95 26.60 18.07
N ALA A 15 4.27 25.37 18.43
CA ALA A 15 5.59 24.79 18.16
C ALA A 15 5.61 23.94 16.88
N GLN A 16 4.44 23.52 16.41
CA GLN A 16 4.26 22.74 15.18
C GLN A 16 4.38 23.58 13.91
N ASN A 17 4.18 24.89 14.01
CA ASN A 17 4.18 25.78 12.85
C ASN A 17 5.53 25.90 12.12
N GLN A 18 6.67 25.65 12.79
CA GLN A 18 7.98 25.69 12.12
C GLN A 18 8.23 24.39 11.35
N PHE A 19 7.83 23.25 11.89
CA PHE A 19 7.99 21.97 11.22
C PHE A 19 7.01 21.82 10.03
N GLU A 20 5.77 22.28 10.19
CA GLU A 20 4.80 22.34 9.08
C GLU A 20 5.21 23.32 7.98
N ARG A 21 5.84 24.45 8.34
CA ARG A 21 6.43 25.38 7.35
C ARG A 21 7.58 24.73 6.59
N PHE A 22 8.47 24.05 7.29
CA PHE A 22 9.58 23.32 6.67
C PHE A 22 9.08 22.19 5.75
N LEU A 23 8.07 21.41 6.18
CA LEU A 23 7.46 20.40 5.33
C LEU A 23 6.73 21.02 4.14
N ARG A 24 6.02 22.12 4.33
CA ARG A 24 5.31 22.81 3.26
C ARG A 24 6.29 23.41 2.25
N GLU A 25 7.44 23.92 2.69
CA GLU A 25 8.48 24.49 1.83
C GLU A 25 9.30 23.41 1.11
N ALA A 26 9.55 22.26 1.76
CA ALA A 26 10.24 21.11 1.18
C ALA A 26 9.35 20.30 0.23
N PHE A 27 8.02 20.32 0.39
CA PHE A 27 7.04 19.57 -0.40
C PHE A 27 6.01 20.45 -1.11
N SER A 28 6.23 21.77 -1.18
CA SER A 28 5.39 22.65 -2.00
C SER A 28 5.57 22.31 -3.47
N PRO A 29 4.49 21.92 -4.17
CA PRO A 29 4.57 21.85 -5.62
C PRO A 29 4.82 23.27 -6.12
N VAL A 30 5.90 23.47 -6.85
CA VAL A 30 6.15 24.69 -7.62
C VAL A 30 4.95 24.88 -8.55
N SER A 31 4.15 25.90 -8.27
CA SER A 31 3.02 26.30 -9.13
C SER A 31 3.57 26.90 -10.42
N GLY A 32 3.82 26.03 -11.41
CA GLY A 32 4.02 26.41 -12.81
C GLY A 32 2.72 26.14 -13.55
N GLU A 33 2.13 27.19 -14.10
CA GLU A 33 0.97 27.10 -15.00
C GLU A 33 1.34 26.23 -16.21
N GLY A 34 0.57 25.17 -16.47
CA GLY A 34 0.52 24.54 -17.79
C GLY A 34 1.01 23.09 -17.91
N GLU A 35 1.43 22.40 -16.85
CA GLU A 35 1.73 20.97 -16.94
C GLU A 35 0.67 20.14 -16.23
N VAL A 36 0.14 19.13 -16.96
CA VAL A 36 -0.64 18.03 -16.37
C VAL A 36 0.21 17.49 -15.21
N SER A 37 -0.13 17.90 -14.00
CA SER A 37 0.58 17.52 -12.78
C SER A 37 0.68 15.99 -12.74
N THR A 38 1.84 15.45 -12.98
CA THR A 38 2.18 14.06 -12.70
C THR A 38 2.16 13.85 -11.18
N ARG A 39 0.97 14.03 -10.59
CA ARG A 39 0.77 13.70 -9.19
C ARG A 39 0.98 12.21 -9.05
N THR A 40 2.07 11.84 -8.44
CA THR A 40 2.28 10.47 -7.99
C THR A 40 1.10 10.10 -7.11
N TRP A 41 0.16 9.35 -7.64
CA TRP A 41 -0.97 8.89 -6.84
C TRP A 41 -0.57 7.65 -6.06
N ALA A 42 -1.16 7.47 -4.89
CA ALA A 42 -0.92 6.28 -4.08
C ALA A 42 -2.23 5.50 -3.97
N PRO A 43 -2.27 4.25 -4.46
CA PRO A 43 -3.44 3.41 -4.32
C PRO A 43 -3.74 3.14 -2.84
N PRO A 44 -5.02 3.13 -2.43
CA PRO A 44 -5.43 2.66 -1.11
C PRO A 44 -5.01 1.19 -0.92
N VAL A 45 -4.55 0.86 0.30
CA VAL A 45 -4.06 -0.48 0.62
C VAL A 45 -4.48 -0.85 2.03
N ASP A 46 -5.04 -2.06 2.16
CA ASP A 46 -5.27 -2.73 3.44
C ASP A 46 -4.26 -3.85 3.63
N ILE A 47 -3.72 -3.97 4.84
CA ILE A 47 -2.85 -5.08 5.23
C ILE A 47 -3.40 -5.70 6.51
N TYR A 48 -3.62 -7.01 6.50
CA TYR A 48 -4.15 -7.75 7.64
C TYR A 48 -3.64 -9.19 7.69
N GLU A 49 -3.72 -9.79 8.86
CA GLU A 49 -3.42 -11.22 9.04
C GLU A 49 -4.70 -12.06 8.93
N ASN A 50 -4.61 -13.14 8.18
CA ASN A 50 -5.66 -14.14 8.04
C ASN A 50 -5.07 -15.54 8.25
N GLY A 51 -5.22 -16.06 9.46
CA GLY A 51 -4.58 -17.31 9.88
C GLY A 51 -3.06 -17.23 9.78
N ASP A 52 -2.48 -18.15 9.01
CA ASP A 52 -1.03 -18.20 8.78
C ASP A 52 -0.53 -17.32 7.63
N ASN A 53 -1.38 -16.43 7.12
CA ASN A 53 -1.04 -15.56 6.01
C ASN A 53 -1.09 -14.09 6.39
N LEU A 54 -0.15 -13.31 5.88
CA LEU A 54 -0.28 -11.86 5.76
C LEU A 54 -0.92 -11.56 4.41
N VAL A 55 -1.98 -10.76 4.40
CA VAL A 55 -2.73 -10.41 3.18
C VAL A 55 -2.64 -8.90 2.96
N LEU A 56 -2.27 -8.51 1.75
CA LEU A 56 -2.32 -7.14 1.29
C LEU A 56 -3.37 -7.04 0.18
N LYS A 57 -4.26 -6.06 0.29
CA LYS A 57 -5.20 -5.69 -0.77
C LYS A 57 -4.94 -4.27 -1.23
N ALA A 58 -4.75 -4.08 -2.53
CA ALA A 58 -4.55 -2.76 -3.13
C ALA A 58 -5.65 -2.49 -4.17
N GLU A 59 -6.23 -1.28 -4.11
CA GLU A 59 -7.24 -0.84 -5.08
C GLU A 59 -6.57 -0.22 -6.29
N LEU A 60 -6.63 -0.93 -7.42
CA LEU A 60 -5.99 -0.54 -8.68
C LEU A 60 -6.99 -0.47 -9.86
N PRO A 61 -8.18 0.13 -9.70
CA PRO A 61 -9.15 0.19 -10.79
C PRO A 61 -8.59 1.00 -11.97
N GLY A 62 -8.73 0.47 -13.18
CA GLY A 62 -8.22 1.13 -14.41
C GLY A 62 -6.71 1.02 -14.59
N VAL A 63 -6.04 0.12 -13.87
CA VAL A 63 -4.64 -0.27 -14.10
C VAL A 63 -4.64 -1.60 -14.84
N ASN A 64 -3.80 -1.73 -15.87
CA ASN A 64 -3.59 -3.00 -16.54
C ASN A 64 -2.76 -3.92 -15.64
N PRO A 65 -3.26 -5.13 -15.27
CA PRO A 65 -2.53 -6.06 -14.42
C PRO A 65 -1.13 -6.42 -14.94
N GLU A 66 -0.95 -6.47 -16.26
CA GLU A 66 0.34 -6.77 -16.90
C GLU A 66 1.40 -5.67 -16.68
N GLU A 67 0.95 -4.47 -16.32
CA GLU A 67 1.83 -3.31 -16.07
C GLU A 67 2.08 -3.11 -14.56
N VAL A 68 1.59 -4.03 -13.72
CA VAL A 68 1.84 -4.02 -12.28
C VAL A 68 3.07 -4.88 -11.97
N GLU A 69 4.10 -4.23 -11.48
CA GLU A 69 5.32 -4.88 -10.99
C GLU A 69 5.22 -5.10 -9.48
N ILE A 70 5.42 -6.35 -9.05
CA ILE A 70 5.49 -6.75 -7.66
C ILE A 70 6.84 -7.38 -7.41
N ARG A 71 7.59 -6.86 -6.43
CA ARG A 71 8.92 -7.37 -6.08
C ARG A 71 9.07 -7.41 -4.56
N VAL A 72 9.69 -8.45 -4.05
CA VAL A 72 10.10 -8.54 -2.65
C VAL A 72 11.62 -8.60 -2.59
N GLU A 73 12.22 -7.67 -1.86
CA GLU A 73 13.67 -7.54 -1.71
C GLU A 73 13.95 -7.04 -0.28
N ASP A 74 14.89 -7.66 0.41
CA ASP A 74 15.29 -7.30 1.78
C ASP A 74 14.10 -7.09 2.75
N ASN A 75 13.17 -8.05 2.77
CA ASN A 75 11.93 -7.98 3.55
C ASN A 75 11.07 -6.74 3.25
N THR A 76 11.21 -6.17 2.07
CA THR A 76 10.40 -5.06 1.60
C THR A 76 9.64 -5.46 0.35
N LEU A 77 8.32 -5.32 0.39
CA LEU A 77 7.45 -5.49 -0.76
C LEU A 77 7.37 -4.18 -1.51
N TYR A 78 7.72 -4.21 -2.78
CA TYR A 78 7.56 -3.09 -3.71
C TYR A 78 6.39 -3.39 -4.65
N LEU A 79 5.50 -2.44 -4.78
CA LEU A 79 4.36 -2.44 -5.69
C LEU A 79 4.44 -1.20 -6.57
N LYS A 80 4.61 -1.39 -7.87
CA LYS A 80 4.73 -0.32 -8.86
C LYS A 80 3.79 -0.56 -10.02
N GLY A 81 3.27 0.49 -10.61
CA GLY A 81 2.42 0.42 -11.80
C GLY A 81 2.07 1.79 -12.33
N GLU A 82 1.24 1.80 -13.36
CA GLU A 82 0.76 3.03 -13.99
C GLU A 82 -0.73 2.93 -14.29
N ARG A 83 -1.46 4.00 -13.98
CA ARG A 83 -2.81 4.22 -14.51
C ARG A 83 -2.73 5.20 -15.66
N LYS A 84 -2.90 4.70 -16.88
CA LYS A 84 -2.86 5.54 -18.09
C LYS A 84 -4.10 6.40 -18.20
N PHE A 85 -3.91 7.60 -18.71
CA PHE A 85 -5.03 8.47 -19.11
C PHE A 85 -5.66 7.92 -20.39
N GLU A 86 -6.96 7.69 -20.41
CA GLU A 86 -7.68 7.25 -21.60
C GLU A 86 -7.74 8.39 -22.62
N LYS A 87 -7.04 8.23 -23.75
CA LYS A 87 -6.95 9.26 -24.79
C LYS A 87 -8.19 9.34 -25.72
N GLU A 88 -9.20 8.52 -25.48
CA GLU A 88 -10.41 8.49 -26.33
C GLU A 88 -11.22 9.77 -26.29
N VAL A 89 -11.14 10.52 -25.19
CA VAL A 89 -11.80 11.82 -25.04
C VAL A 89 -10.75 12.92 -25.16
N LYS A 90 -10.96 13.84 -26.10
CA LYS A 90 -10.08 15.02 -26.23
C LYS A 90 -10.13 15.83 -24.93
N GLU A 91 -8.99 16.29 -24.45
CA GLU A 91 -8.86 17.05 -23.18
C GLU A 91 -9.85 18.23 -23.09
N GLN A 92 -10.14 18.87 -24.24
CA GLN A 92 -11.09 19.98 -24.34
C GLN A 92 -12.55 19.61 -23.99
N ASN A 93 -12.89 18.33 -23.98
CA ASN A 93 -14.25 17.86 -23.74
C ASN A 93 -14.48 17.44 -22.27
N TYR A 94 -13.44 17.49 -21.44
CA TYR A 94 -13.60 17.24 -20.00
C TYR A 94 -14.13 18.49 -19.30
N HIS A 95 -15.26 18.36 -18.63
CA HIS A 95 -15.79 19.40 -17.75
C HIS A 95 -15.18 19.34 -16.35
N ARG A 96 -14.73 18.14 -15.92
CA ARG A 96 -14.13 17.92 -14.61
C ARG A 96 -13.31 16.64 -14.61
N VAL A 97 -12.11 16.69 -14.04
CA VAL A 97 -11.21 15.55 -13.85
C VAL A 97 -10.86 15.45 -12.36
N GLU A 98 -11.31 14.39 -11.71
CA GLU A 98 -11.01 14.08 -10.30
C GLU A 98 -10.21 12.79 -10.12
N ARG A 99 -10.15 11.95 -11.16
CA ARG A 99 -9.36 10.72 -11.14
C ARG A 99 -7.87 11.05 -11.21
N SER A 100 -7.07 10.34 -10.42
CA SER A 100 -5.62 10.43 -10.49
C SER A 100 -5.07 9.46 -11.52
N TYR A 101 -4.10 9.89 -12.30
CA TYR A 101 -3.42 9.11 -13.34
C TYR A 101 -1.91 9.18 -13.14
N GLY A 102 -1.18 8.35 -13.88
CA GLY A 102 0.26 8.28 -13.85
C GLY A 102 0.80 7.09 -13.06
N THR A 103 2.09 7.13 -12.80
CA THR A 103 2.80 6.07 -12.10
C THR A 103 2.55 6.12 -10.59
N PHE A 104 2.55 4.95 -9.97
CA PHE A 104 2.58 4.83 -8.52
C PHE A 104 3.69 3.87 -8.08
N THR A 105 4.21 4.12 -6.90
CA THR A 105 5.15 3.23 -6.23
C THR A 105 4.77 3.17 -4.75
N ARG A 106 4.62 1.96 -4.21
CA ARG A 106 4.38 1.70 -2.79
C ARG A 106 5.42 0.71 -2.28
N SER A 107 5.90 0.92 -1.08
CA SER A 107 6.79 -0.02 -0.39
C SER A 107 6.25 -0.34 0.99
N PHE A 108 6.36 -1.61 1.39
CA PHE A 108 5.85 -2.12 2.66
C PHE A 108 6.89 -3.02 3.29
N SER A 109 7.30 -2.72 4.51
CA SER A 109 8.17 -3.62 5.27
C SER A 109 7.40 -4.86 5.67
N LEU A 110 7.94 -6.03 5.34
CA LEU A 110 7.37 -7.33 5.69
C LEU A 110 8.02 -7.87 6.96
N PRO A 111 7.26 -8.51 7.85
CA PRO A 111 7.82 -9.25 8.97
C PRO A 111 8.76 -10.36 8.48
N ASN A 112 9.83 -10.64 9.22
CA ASN A 112 10.75 -11.74 8.93
C ASN A 112 10.07 -13.12 8.90
N SER A 113 8.88 -13.21 9.49
CA SER A 113 8.05 -14.41 9.53
C SER A 113 7.38 -14.73 8.19
N VAL A 114 7.40 -13.82 7.22
CA VAL A 114 6.80 -14.02 5.90
C VAL A 114 7.75 -14.81 5.00
N ASP A 115 7.20 -15.76 4.26
CA ASP A 115 7.90 -16.53 3.22
C ASP A 115 7.74 -15.80 1.88
N ALA A 116 8.78 -15.05 1.49
CA ALA A 116 8.76 -14.24 0.27
C ALA A 116 8.69 -15.06 -1.01
N ASP A 117 9.19 -16.31 -0.97
CA ASP A 117 9.23 -17.20 -2.15
C ASP A 117 7.84 -17.79 -2.48
N LYS A 118 6.90 -17.71 -1.53
CA LYS A 118 5.56 -18.26 -1.66
C LYS A 118 4.46 -17.20 -1.76
N VAL A 119 4.81 -16.00 -2.16
CA VAL A 119 3.84 -14.92 -2.37
C VAL A 119 2.98 -15.24 -3.59
N VAL A 120 1.66 -15.16 -3.41
CA VAL A 120 0.67 -15.35 -4.47
C VAL A 120 -0.07 -14.06 -4.73
N ALA A 121 -0.09 -13.62 -5.98
CA ALA A 121 -0.82 -12.44 -6.44
C ALA A 121 -2.08 -12.85 -7.20
N ASN A 122 -3.19 -12.22 -6.88
CA ASN A 122 -4.48 -12.37 -7.58
C ASN A 122 -5.06 -10.98 -7.86
N TYR A 123 -5.45 -10.74 -9.11
CA TYR A 123 -6.08 -9.49 -9.53
C TYR A 123 -7.51 -9.77 -10.00
N LYS A 124 -8.49 -9.14 -9.36
CA LYS A 124 -9.90 -9.29 -9.71
C LYS A 124 -10.66 -7.99 -9.44
N ASP A 125 -11.49 -7.58 -10.38
CA ASP A 125 -12.41 -6.44 -10.25
C ASP A 125 -11.69 -5.13 -9.83
N GLY A 126 -10.46 -4.91 -10.32
CA GLY A 126 -9.68 -3.73 -9.96
C GLY A 126 -8.98 -3.81 -8.60
N VAL A 127 -9.02 -4.95 -7.94
CA VAL A 127 -8.36 -5.17 -6.64
C VAL A 127 -7.25 -6.21 -6.79
N LEU A 128 -6.03 -5.82 -6.43
CA LEU A 128 -4.90 -6.73 -6.30
C LEU A 128 -4.88 -7.28 -4.87
N THR A 129 -4.88 -8.60 -4.75
CA THR A 129 -4.73 -9.31 -3.48
C THR A 129 -3.42 -10.08 -3.48
N LEU A 130 -2.53 -9.76 -2.56
CA LEU A 130 -1.30 -10.49 -2.31
C LEU A 130 -1.47 -11.34 -1.05
N THR A 131 -1.30 -12.64 -1.19
CA THR A 131 -1.30 -13.58 -0.06
C THR A 131 0.12 -14.05 0.19
N MET A 132 0.62 -13.78 1.37
CA MET A 132 1.99 -14.02 1.80
C MET A 132 1.98 -14.96 3.00
N PRO A 133 2.29 -16.26 2.83
CA PRO A 133 2.28 -17.21 3.93
C PRO A 133 3.42 -16.94 4.92
N LYS A 134 3.18 -17.27 6.18
CA LYS A 134 4.24 -17.26 7.20
C LYS A 134 5.11 -18.51 7.07
N LYS A 135 6.39 -18.36 7.35
CA LYS A 135 7.34 -19.49 7.44
C LYS A 135 6.87 -20.51 8.48
N GLU A 136 7.09 -21.79 8.25
CA GLU A 136 6.69 -22.85 9.18
C GLU A 136 7.28 -22.67 10.59
N GLU A 137 8.49 -22.11 10.68
CA GLU A 137 9.17 -21.83 11.95
C GLU A 137 8.49 -20.73 12.76
N ALA A 138 7.75 -19.85 12.09
CA ALA A 138 7.05 -18.70 12.70
C ALA A 138 5.60 -19.03 13.08
N LYS A 139 5.10 -20.21 12.73
CA LYS A 139 3.75 -20.63 13.10
C LYS A 139 3.65 -21.01 14.58
N PRO A 140 2.52 -20.76 15.25
CA PRO A 140 2.32 -21.17 16.64
C PRO A 140 2.48 -22.68 16.81
N LYS A 141 3.39 -23.11 17.68
CA LYS A 141 3.56 -24.53 18.03
C LYS A 141 2.75 -24.86 19.27
N THR A 142 1.84 -25.82 19.15
CA THR A 142 1.14 -26.37 20.30
C THR A 142 2.03 -27.35 21.06
N ILE A 143 2.37 -27.04 22.29
CA ILE A 143 3.16 -27.93 23.16
C ILE A 143 2.18 -28.77 23.98
N LYS A 144 2.21 -30.10 23.83
CA LYS A 144 1.44 -31.01 24.66
C LYS A 144 2.18 -31.22 25.99
N ILE A 145 1.52 -30.97 27.09
CA ILE A 145 2.06 -31.26 28.42
C ILE A 145 1.86 -32.75 28.70
N ASN A 146 2.93 -33.49 28.90
CA ASN A 146 2.88 -34.87 29.39
C ASN A 146 2.78 -34.81 30.92
N VAL A 147 1.64 -35.21 31.47
CA VAL A 147 1.44 -35.31 32.91
C VAL A 147 1.91 -36.70 33.34
N THR A 148 3.06 -36.79 33.99
CA THR A 148 3.49 -38.02 34.68
C THR A 148 2.72 -38.07 36.00
N LYS A 149 1.81 -39.04 36.14
CA LYS A 149 1.19 -39.31 37.45
C LYS A 149 2.28 -39.80 38.38
N ALA A 150 2.48 -39.12 39.50
CA ALA A 150 3.27 -39.64 40.59
C ALA A 150 2.55 -40.86 41.17
N ALA A 151 3.29 -41.93 41.38
CA ALA A 151 2.81 -43.16 41.98
C ALA A 151 2.55 -42.98 43.46
#